data_a09a5b2ae838c84e5a6fd737c998c2cd
#
_entry.id   a09a5b2ae838c84e5a6fd737c998c2cd
#
_cell.length_a   1.000
_cell.length_b   1.000
_cell.length_c   1.000
_cell.angle_alpha   90.00
_cell.angle_beta   90.00
_cell.angle_gamma   90.00
#
_symmetry.space_group_name_H-M   'P 1'
#
loop_
_entity.id
_entity.type
_entity.pdbx_description
1 polymer ?
#
loop_
_entity_poly.entity_id
_entity_poly.type
_entity_poly.pdbx_seq_one_letter_code
_entity_poly.pdbx_strand_id
1 'polypeptide(L)'
;MGKTKHPLLGHSILAKKDTWLIRFPADPEYLEAEEKLFVPKGSAWEWSKIVVTAGDLYKEVRLKSNPDASWYFYDPDWKIINDLNETIEYKPNHHIQLNTPFFRHSPGFDGADKTCFSSACAMLLKTLNERSFEDYEDYLESVSDIGDGTEAWVQIKALSHYDLNAEFRQDGDWAVLEELIDRGIPVPMGILHFGPVENPGGSGHWITAVGLTKDRENLIVHDPFGDLDVYSGVYISECGSFRKYPKKHLSDRWMVEKGYSSGWYIKAHK
;
A
#
# COMPACT_ATOMS: atom_id res chain seq x y z
N MET A 1 5.89 5.66 -28.01
CA MET A 1 4.88 6.33 -27.17
C MET A 1 4.01 5.25 -26.56
N GLY A 2 4.41 4.70 -25.42
CA GLY A 2 3.65 3.72 -24.67
C GLY A 2 2.60 4.43 -23.83
N LYS A 3 1.33 4.21 -24.13
CA LYS A 3 0.23 4.66 -23.26
C LYS A 3 0.31 3.89 -21.96
N THR A 4 0.64 4.54 -20.87
CA THR A 4 0.40 4.05 -19.52
C THR A 4 -1.10 3.79 -19.38
N LYS A 5 -1.51 2.53 -19.42
CA LYS A 5 -2.89 2.14 -19.13
C LYS A 5 -3.14 2.41 -17.65
N HIS A 6 -3.98 3.39 -17.35
CA HIS A 6 -4.57 3.51 -16.03
C HIS A 6 -5.33 2.19 -15.73
N PRO A 7 -5.13 1.55 -14.56
CA PRO A 7 -5.67 0.23 -14.27
C PRO A 7 -7.21 0.16 -14.13
N LEU A 8 -7.93 1.20 -14.48
CA LEU A 8 -9.39 1.31 -14.29
C LEU A 8 -10.18 1.61 -15.58
N LEU A 9 -9.58 1.50 -16.76
CA LEU A 9 -10.29 1.68 -18.03
C LEU A 9 -10.61 0.30 -18.65
N GLY A 10 -11.88 0.00 -18.79
CA GLY A 10 -12.35 -1.24 -19.43
C GLY A 10 -12.76 -2.33 -18.46
N HIS A 11 -13.29 -2.00 -17.28
CA HIS A 11 -13.74 -2.99 -16.31
C HIS A 11 -15.26 -3.10 -16.29
N SER A 12 -15.74 -4.30 -16.01
CA SER A 12 -17.15 -4.60 -15.87
C SER A 12 -17.46 -5.22 -14.51
N ILE A 13 -18.67 -5.01 -14.01
CA ILE A 13 -19.27 -5.86 -12.98
C ILE A 13 -19.97 -7.03 -13.66
N LEU A 14 -19.78 -8.24 -13.14
CA LEU A 14 -20.37 -9.48 -13.66
C LEU A 14 -21.22 -10.16 -12.59
N ALA A 15 -22.48 -10.43 -12.89
CA ALA A 15 -23.38 -11.14 -12.00
C ALA A 15 -22.99 -12.62 -11.89
N LYS A 16 -22.71 -13.13 -10.68
CA LYS A 16 -22.39 -14.54 -10.40
C LYS A 16 -23.62 -15.42 -10.32
N LYS A 17 -24.77 -14.85 -10.04
CA LYS A 17 -26.11 -15.46 -10.00
C LYS A 17 -27.15 -14.45 -10.45
N ASP A 18 -28.41 -14.86 -10.57
CA ASP A 18 -29.52 -13.94 -10.75
C ASP A 18 -29.60 -12.98 -9.56
N THR A 19 -29.61 -11.66 -9.82
CA THR A 19 -29.48 -10.64 -8.80
C THR A 19 -30.10 -9.31 -9.25
N TRP A 20 -29.86 -8.25 -8.52
CA TRP A 20 -30.42 -6.93 -8.77
C TRP A 20 -29.36 -5.82 -8.75
N LEU A 21 -29.54 -4.83 -9.62
CA LEU A 21 -29.04 -3.47 -9.40
C LEU A 21 -30.16 -2.66 -8.78
N ILE A 22 -29.88 -1.92 -7.73
CA ILE A 22 -30.88 -1.21 -6.91
C ILE A 22 -30.51 0.25 -6.74
N ARG A 23 -31.51 1.11 -6.51
CA ARG A 23 -31.29 2.56 -6.30
C ARG A 23 -30.82 2.92 -4.92
N PHE A 24 -31.10 2.09 -3.94
CA PHE A 24 -30.75 2.29 -2.54
C PHE A 24 -30.23 0.98 -1.94
N PRO A 25 -29.28 1.01 -0.99
CA PRO A 25 -28.75 -0.19 -0.33
C PRO A 25 -29.78 -0.81 0.61
N ALA A 26 -30.74 -1.56 0.04
CA ALA A 26 -31.82 -2.22 0.74
C ALA A 26 -32.09 -3.60 0.11
N ASP A 27 -32.86 -4.45 0.81
CA ASP A 27 -33.32 -5.70 0.23
C ASP A 27 -34.27 -5.40 -0.97
N PRO A 28 -34.04 -5.99 -2.13
CA PRO A 28 -34.88 -5.79 -3.32
C PRO A 28 -36.38 -6.07 -3.11
N GLU A 29 -36.73 -6.87 -2.13
CA GLU A 29 -38.14 -7.13 -1.79
C GLU A 29 -38.91 -5.89 -1.32
N TYR A 30 -38.20 -4.90 -0.73
CA TYR A 30 -38.78 -3.67 -0.22
C TYR A 30 -38.72 -2.50 -1.18
N LEU A 31 -38.18 -2.70 -2.40
CA LEU A 31 -38.04 -1.64 -3.41
C LEU A 31 -39.15 -1.71 -4.44
N GLU A 32 -39.56 -0.53 -4.93
CA GLU A 32 -40.50 -0.41 -6.03
C GLU A 32 -39.87 -0.86 -7.36
N ALA A 33 -40.69 -1.11 -8.37
CA ALA A 33 -40.21 -1.63 -9.65
C ALA A 33 -39.20 -0.72 -10.36
N GLU A 34 -39.35 0.60 -10.21
CA GLU A 34 -38.48 1.63 -10.80
C GLU A 34 -37.15 1.78 -10.04
N GLU A 35 -37.08 1.25 -8.83
CA GLU A 35 -35.91 1.35 -7.95
C GLU A 35 -34.97 0.14 -8.09
N LYS A 36 -35.34 -0.86 -8.85
CA LYS A 36 -34.57 -2.08 -9.06
C LYS A 36 -34.56 -2.55 -10.50
N LEU A 37 -33.44 -3.12 -10.92
CA LEU A 37 -33.26 -3.73 -12.24
C LEU A 37 -32.81 -5.18 -12.05
N PHE A 38 -33.62 -6.10 -12.54
CA PHE A 38 -33.24 -7.52 -12.53
C PHE A 38 -32.08 -7.79 -13.48
N VAL A 39 -31.09 -8.53 -13.01
CA VAL A 39 -29.86 -8.86 -13.75
C VAL A 39 -29.66 -10.36 -13.74
N PRO A 40 -29.82 -11.03 -14.89
CA PRO A 40 -29.56 -12.45 -15.00
C PRO A 40 -28.09 -12.81 -14.76
N LYS A 41 -27.85 -14.00 -14.21
CA LYS A 41 -26.50 -14.56 -14.07
C LYS A 41 -25.71 -14.48 -15.38
N GLY A 42 -24.47 -14.06 -15.29
CA GLY A 42 -23.55 -13.92 -16.43
C GLY A 42 -23.68 -12.59 -17.18
N SER A 43 -24.64 -11.72 -16.81
CA SER A 43 -24.70 -10.38 -17.37
C SER A 43 -23.53 -9.53 -16.89
N ALA A 44 -22.90 -8.79 -17.79
CA ALA A 44 -21.80 -7.89 -17.52
C ALA A 44 -22.16 -6.44 -17.87
N TRP A 45 -21.76 -5.51 -17.01
CA TRP A 45 -22.04 -4.09 -17.18
C TRP A 45 -20.76 -3.28 -17.00
N GLU A 46 -20.41 -2.50 -18.03
CA GLU A 46 -19.29 -1.57 -17.93
C GLU A 46 -19.62 -0.40 -16.97
N TRP A 47 -18.66 -0.04 -16.16
CA TRP A 47 -18.82 1.05 -15.20
C TRP A 47 -17.84 2.20 -15.45
N SER A 48 -18.22 3.40 -15.05
CA SER A 48 -17.39 4.61 -15.04
C SER A 48 -16.82 4.91 -13.66
N LYS A 49 -17.53 4.50 -12.59
CA LYS A 49 -17.12 4.70 -11.20
C LYS A 49 -17.71 3.61 -10.31
N ILE A 50 -16.89 3.07 -9.43
CA ILE A 50 -17.35 2.27 -8.28
C ILE A 50 -16.90 2.98 -7.00
N VAL A 51 -17.78 3.04 -6.02
CA VAL A 51 -17.49 3.51 -4.65
C VAL A 51 -17.69 2.33 -3.72
N VAL A 52 -16.62 1.99 -3.01
CA VAL A 52 -16.65 0.92 -2.02
C VAL A 52 -16.36 1.50 -0.66
N THR A 53 -17.24 1.25 0.30
CA THR A 53 -17.02 1.55 1.71
C THR A 53 -16.69 0.26 2.43
N ALA A 54 -15.62 0.27 3.23
CA ALA A 54 -15.21 -0.92 3.97
C ALA A 54 -16.32 -1.39 4.90
N GLY A 55 -16.66 -2.68 4.84
CA GLY A 55 -17.72 -3.29 5.66
C GLY A 55 -19.12 -3.22 5.06
N ASP A 56 -19.34 -2.44 4.00
CA ASP A 56 -20.64 -2.38 3.35
C ASP A 56 -20.89 -3.60 2.46
N LEU A 57 -22.02 -4.25 2.65
CA LEU A 57 -22.47 -5.36 1.79
C LEU A 57 -22.93 -4.87 0.41
N TYR A 58 -23.27 -3.61 0.28
CA TYR A 58 -23.69 -2.98 -0.97
C TYR A 58 -22.60 -2.02 -1.47
N LYS A 59 -22.30 -2.08 -2.76
CA LYS A 59 -21.34 -1.21 -3.43
C LYS A 59 -22.06 -0.27 -4.38
N GLU A 60 -21.75 1.01 -4.34
CA GLU A 60 -22.25 1.99 -5.30
C GLU A 60 -21.50 1.88 -6.63
N VAL A 61 -22.23 1.88 -7.73
CA VAL A 61 -21.66 1.87 -9.08
C VAL A 61 -22.37 2.89 -9.98
N ARG A 62 -21.60 3.55 -10.84
CA ARG A 62 -22.11 4.32 -11.96
C ARG A 62 -21.78 3.59 -13.25
N LEU A 63 -22.78 3.21 -14.00
CA LEU A 63 -22.62 2.49 -15.25
C LEU A 63 -22.22 3.46 -16.36
N LYS A 64 -21.40 3.01 -17.32
CA LYS A 64 -21.05 3.83 -18.50
C LYS A 64 -22.29 4.18 -19.34
N SER A 65 -23.28 3.32 -19.36
CA SER A 65 -24.54 3.55 -20.08
C SER A 65 -25.42 4.63 -19.43
N ASN A 66 -25.20 4.92 -18.13
CA ASN A 66 -25.90 5.98 -17.40
C ASN A 66 -24.99 6.53 -16.27
N PRO A 67 -24.01 7.39 -16.60
CA PRO A 67 -23.01 7.83 -15.65
C PRO A 67 -23.55 8.81 -14.58
N ASP A 68 -24.68 9.43 -14.82
CA ASP A 68 -25.31 10.37 -13.89
C ASP A 68 -26.16 9.70 -12.81
N ALA A 69 -26.44 8.41 -12.98
CA ALA A 69 -27.23 7.66 -12.04
C ALA A 69 -26.39 6.67 -11.23
N SER A 70 -26.54 6.74 -9.91
CA SER A 70 -25.97 5.74 -8.99
C SER A 70 -26.87 4.53 -8.90
N TRP A 71 -26.23 3.36 -8.94
CA TRP A 71 -26.82 2.07 -8.66
C TRP A 71 -26.03 1.43 -7.53
N TYR A 72 -26.66 0.49 -6.83
CA TYR A 72 -26.02 -0.33 -5.81
C TYR A 72 -26.14 -1.81 -6.19
N PHE A 73 -25.13 -2.59 -5.89
CA PHE A 73 -25.14 -4.03 -6.03
C PHE A 73 -24.70 -4.71 -4.73
N TYR A 74 -25.29 -5.85 -4.44
CA TYR A 74 -24.93 -6.68 -3.30
C TYR A 74 -23.61 -7.42 -3.61
N ASP A 75 -22.53 -7.05 -2.96
CA ASP A 75 -21.17 -7.48 -3.28
C ASP A 75 -21.00 -9.01 -3.44
N PRO A 76 -21.53 -9.85 -2.54
CA PRO A 76 -21.43 -11.31 -2.68
C PRO A 76 -21.98 -11.88 -3.99
N ASP A 77 -22.86 -11.17 -4.67
CA ASP A 77 -23.54 -11.65 -5.89
C ASP A 77 -22.78 -11.29 -7.17
N TRP A 78 -21.76 -10.46 -7.07
CA TRP A 78 -21.05 -9.91 -8.20
C TRP A 78 -19.54 -10.19 -8.14
N LYS A 79 -18.86 -10.03 -9.25
CA LYS A 79 -17.43 -9.90 -9.35
C LYS A 79 -17.06 -8.77 -10.31
N ILE A 80 -15.95 -8.13 -10.08
CA ILE A 80 -15.37 -7.13 -10.98
C ILE A 80 -14.40 -7.87 -11.89
N ILE A 81 -14.49 -7.63 -13.19
CA ILE A 81 -13.65 -8.25 -14.20
C ILE A 81 -12.98 -7.21 -15.09
N ASN A 82 -11.78 -7.54 -15.60
CA ASN A 82 -11.09 -6.78 -16.63
C ASN A 82 -11.55 -7.18 -18.04
N ASP A 83 -10.99 -6.54 -19.06
CA ASP A 83 -11.27 -6.82 -20.46
C ASP A 83 -10.88 -8.26 -20.89
N LEU A 84 -10.05 -8.96 -20.10
CA LEU A 84 -9.67 -10.35 -20.30
C LEU A 84 -10.60 -11.32 -19.58
N ASN A 85 -11.68 -10.81 -18.96
CA ASN A 85 -12.64 -11.59 -18.14
C ASN A 85 -12.00 -12.20 -16.87
N GLU A 86 -10.87 -11.68 -16.42
CA GLU A 86 -10.24 -12.06 -15.17
C GLU A 86 -10.87 -11.30 -14.01
N THR A 87 -11.07 -11.98 -12.88
CA THR A 87 -11.60 -11.32 -11.67
C THR A 87 -10.55 -10.37 -11.11
N ILE A 88 -10.96 -9.12 -10.91
CA ILE A 88 -10.16 -8.11 -10.23
C ILE A 88 -10.68 -8.00 -8.81
N GLU A 89 -9.79 -8.13 -7.84
CA GLU A 89 -10.11 -7.77 -6.47
C GLU A 89 -10.19 -6.24 -6.37
N TYR A 90 -11.40 -5.72 -6.23
CA TYR A 90 -11.60 -4.28 -6.07
C TYR A 90 -11.20 -3.88 -4.65
N LYS A 91 -10.13 -3.14 -4.54
CA LYS A 91 -9.67 -2.61 -3.26
C LYS A 91 -10.46 -1.34 -2.94
N PRO A 92 -11.13 -1.28 -1.79
CA PRO A 92 -11.89 -0.09 -1.42
C PRO A 92 -10.98 1.14 -1.34
N ASN A 93 -11.48 2.26 -1.83
CA ASN A 93 -10.81 3.56 -1.74
C ASN A 93 -10.96 4.10 -0.31
N HIS A 94 -10.33 3.43 0.67
CA HIS A 94 -10.34 3.80 2.07
C HIS A 94 -8.94 4.24 2.53
N HIS A 95 -8.93 5.08 3.53
CA HIS A 95 -7.70 5.47 4.21
C HIS A 95 -7.20 4.28 5.04
N ILE A 96 -5.96 3.88 4.81
CA ILE A 96 -5.30 2.85 5.61
C ILE A 96 -4.18 3.50 6.39
N GLN A 97 -4.17 3.29 7.69
CA GLN A 97 -3.07 3.65 8.56
C GLN A 97 -2.88 2.53 9.57
N LEU A 98 -1.80 1.78 9.40
CA LEU A 98 -1.47 0.67 10.28
C LEU A 98 -1.02 1.22 11.64
N ASN A 99 -1.34 0.49 12.71
CA ASN A 99 -0.85 0.81 14.05
C ASN A 99 0.60 0.34 14.21
N THR A 100 1.50 0.97 13.48
CA THR A 100 2.93 0.69 13.48
C THR A 100 3.64 1.64 14.45
N PRO A 101 4.45 1.15 15.39
CA PRO A 101 5.24 2.03 16.25
C PRO A 101 6.27 2.77 15.41
N PHE A 102 6.63 3.97 15.83
CA PHE A 102 7.67 4.78 15.19
C PHE A 102 8.99 4.66 15.96
N PHE A 103 10.03 4.19 15.29
CA PHE A 103 11.41 4.19 15.79
C PHE A 103 12.24 5.18 14.98
N ARG A 104 12.72 6.22 15.67
CA ARG A 104 13.66 7.17 15.10
C ARG A 104 15.04 6.52 15.02
N HIS A 105 15.87 6.93 14.07
CA HIS A 105 17.29 6.53 14.10
C HIS A 105 17.90 6.98 15.44
N SER A 106 18.71 6.13 16.05
CA SER A 106 19.24 6.37 17.41
C SER A 106 20.56 7.14 17.33
N PRO A 107 20.60 8.43 17.69
CA PRO A 107 21.82 9.25 17.58
C PRO A 107 22.90 8.91 18.59
N GLY A 108 22.68 7.98 19.51
CA GLY A 108 23.64 7.55 20.53
C GLY A 108 24.30 6.20 20.28
N PHE A 109 23.90 5.50 19.21
CA PHE A 109 24.46 4.20 18.85
C PHE A 109 25.67 4.39 17.95
N ASP A 110 26.74 3.63 18.13
CA ASP A 110 27.91 3.64 17.24
C ASP A 110 27.45 3.27 15.82
N GLY A 111 27.52 4.24 14.88
CA GLY A 111 26.93 4.10 13.55
C GLY A 111 25.49 4.62 13.41
N ALA A 112 25.05 5.53 14.26
CA ALA A 112 23.70 6.13 14.25
C ALA A 112 23.22 6.58 12.85
N ASP A 113 24.13 7.10 12.02
CA ASP A 113 23.83 7.48 10.63
C ASP A 113 23.40 6.30 9.74
N LYS A 114 23.53 5.05 10.21
CA LYS A 114 23.29 3.82 9.47
C LYS A 114 22.12 3.01 10.01
N THR A 115 21.39 3.52 11.02
CA THR A 115 20.32 2.73 11.68
C THR A 115 18.97 2.83 10.99
N CYS A 116 18.81 3.59 9.91
CA CYS A 116 17.54 3.75 9.22
C CYS A 116 16.95 2.42 8.73
N PHE A 117 17.77 1.50 8.23
CA PHE A 117 17.30 0.17 7.81
C PHE A 117 16.85 -0.66 9.00
N SER A 118 17.61 -0.67 10.07
CA SER A 118 17.23 -1.36 11.32
C SER A 118 15.95 -0.76 11.91
N SER A 119 15.82 0.58 11.93
CA SER A 119 14.57 1.24 12.35
C SER A 119 13.37 0.77 11.54
N ALA A 120 13.52 0.73 10.21
CA ALA A 120 12.44 0.30 9.32
C ALA A 120 12.06 -1.17 9.55
N CYS A 121 13.03 -2.06 9.70
CA CYS A 121 12.79 -3.47 9.99
C CYS A 121 12.20 -3.70 11.39
N ALA A 122 12.65 -2.95 12.40
CA ALA A 122 12.09 -3.00 13.74
C ALA A 122 10.61 -2.59 13.77
N MET A 123 10.23 -1.55 13.01
CA MET A 123 8.82 -1.12 12.85
C MET A 123 7.96 -2.23 12.23
N LEU A 124 8.45 -2.90 11.17
CA LEU A 124 7.80 -4.07 10.58
C LEU A 124 7.62 -5.19 11.61
N LEU A 125 8.71 -5.58 12.28
CA LEU A 125 8.73 -6.67 13.23
C LEU A 125 7.76 -6.40 14.40
N LYS A 126 7.85 -5.24 15.02
CA LYS A 126 7.00 -4.87 16.17
C LYS A 126 5.52 -4.79 15.81
N THR A 127 5.19 -4.44 14.58
CA THR A 127 3.80 -4.44 14.08
C THR A 127 3.25 -5.86 13.93
N LEU A 128 4.06 -6.79 13.42
CA LEU A 128 3.63 -8.17 13.16
C LEU A 128 3.79 -9.10 14.37
N ASN A 129 4.74 -8.79 15.26
CA ASN A 129 5.00 -9.49 16.51
C ASN A 129 5.27 -8.48 17.64
N GLU A 130 4.21 -8.04 18.30
CA GLU A 130 4.28 -7.03 19.36
C GLU A 130 5.23 -7.43 20.52
N ARG A 131 5.43 -8.72 20.73
CA ARG A 131 6.27 -9.27 21.82
C ARG A 131 7.70 -9.60 21.38
N SER A 132 8.12 -9.22 20.19
CA SER A 132 9.42 -9.61 19.62
C SER A 132 10.62 -9.12 20.44
N PHE A 133 10.58 -7.88 20.91
CA PHE A 133 11.61 -7.26 21.76
C PHE A 133 10.95 -6.26 22.73
N GLU A 134 11.60 -5.87 23.80
CA GLU A 134 11.06 -4.88 24.74
C GLU A 134 11.33 -3.46 24.22
N ASP A 135 12.60 -3.10 24.07
CA ASP A 135 13.05 -1.80 23.62
C ASP A 135 13.68 -1.89 22.21
N TYR A 136 13.70 -0.76 21.51
CA TYR A 136 14.26 -0.69 20.15
C TYR A 136 15.76 -1.01 20.13
N GLU A 137 16.46 -0.65 21.19
CA GLU A 137 17.88 -0.94 21.41
C GLU A 137 18.17 -2.45 21.40
N ASP A 138 17.28 -3.30 21.93
CA ASP A 138 17.42 -4.76 21.87
C ASP A 138 17.49 -5.28 20.42
N TYR A 139 16.69 -4.69 19.53
CA TYR A 139 16.76 -5.03 18.11
C TYR A 139 18.07 -4.57 17.47
N LEU A 140 18.54 -3.36 17.79
CA LEU A 140 19.83 -2.86 17.30
C LEU A 140 21.01 -3.71 17.76
N GLU A 141 21.02 -4.16 19.03
CA GLU A 141 22.03 -5.08 19.54
C GLU A 141 21.99 -6.41 18.78
N SER A 142 20.80 -6.98 18.58
CA SER A 142 20.65 -8.22 17.80
C SER A 142 21.16 -8.08 16.37
N VAL A 143 20.96 -6.92 15.71
CA VAL A 143 21.52 -6.63 14.40
C VAL A 143 23.05 -6.52 14.45
N SER A 144 23.59 -5.78 15.44
CA SER A 144 25.02 -5.58 15.63
C SER A 144 25.77 -6.89 15.86
N ASP A 145 25.20 -7.81 16.62
CA ASP A 145 25.76 -9.15 16.87
C ASP A 145 25.85 -10.00 15.59
N ILE A 146 25.00 -9.74 14.60
CA ILE A 146 25.00 -10.45 13.34
C ILE A 146 25.97 -9.84 12.33
N GLY A 147 26.03 -8.50 12.25
CA GLY A 147 26.91 -7.81 11.30
C GLY A 147 26.54 -6.36 11.05
N ASP A 148 26.95 -5.82 9.88
CA ASP A 148 26.64 -4.44 9.48
C ASP A 148 25.15 -4.29 9.17
N GLY A 149 24.43 -3.49 9.94
CA GLY A 149 23.00 -3.25 9.81
C GLY A 149 22.56 -2.60 8.50
N THR A 150 23.50 -2.14 7.66
CA THR A 150 23.21 -1.65 6.30
C THR A 150 23.04 -2.77 5.28
N GLU A 151 23.44 -3.99 5.62
CA GLU A 151 23.39 -5.14 4.75
C GLU A 151 22.02 -5.85 4.85
N ALA A 152 21.38 -6.09 3.71
CA ALA A 152 20.06 -6.70 3.68
C ALA A 152 20.02 -8.10 4.33
N TRP A 153 21.05 -8.92 4.11
CA TRP A 153 21.12 -10.26 4.71
C TRP A 153 21.20 -10.23 6.25
N VAL A 154 21.81 -9.19 6.81
CA VAL A 154 21.87 -8.99 8.26
C VAL A 154 20.49 -8.72 8.83
N GLN A 155 19.73 -7.82 8.19
CA GLN A 155 18.36 -7.50 8.59
C GLN A 155 17.45 -8.73 8.47
N ILE A 156 17.54 -9.47 7.36
CA ILE A 156 16.75 -10.71 7.18
C ILE A 156 17.08 -11.73 8.28
N LYS A 157 18.34 -11.89 8.63
CA LYS A 157 18.75 -12.80 9.69
C LYS A 157 18.27 -12.33 11.08
N ALA A 158 18.31 -11.02 11.35
CA ALA A 158 17.78 -10.45 12.58
C ALA A 158 16.27 -10.66 12.69
N LEU A 159 15.50 -10.40 11.64
CA LEU A 159 14.06 -10.68 11.59
C LEU A 159 13.75 -12.16 11.85
N SER A 160 14.52 -13.06 11.25
CA SER A 160 14.39 -14.51 11.45
C SER A 160 14.70 -14.95 12.89
N HIS A 161 15.59 -14.25 13.60
CA HIS A 161 15.87 -14.50 15.03
C HIS A 161 14.61 -14.29 15.90
N TYR A 162 13.72 -13.41 15.48
CA TYR A 162 12.42 -13.15 16.11
C TYR A 162 11.25 -13.91 15.43
N ASP A 163 11.51 -15.01 14.76
CA ASP A 163 10.53 -15.88 14.09
C ASP A 163 9.74 -15.16 12.97
N LEU A 164 10.23 -14.04 12.43
CA LEU A 164 9.61 -13.38 11.27
C LEU A 164 10.30 -13.84 9.99
N ASN A 165 9.56 -14.56 9.15
CA ASN A 165 10.03 -14.92 7.81
C ASN A 165 9.90 -13.71 6.87
N ALA A 166 11.02 -13.27 6.30
CA ALA A 166 11.09 -12.12 5.41
C ALA A 166 12.14 -12.32 4.33
N GLU A 167 11.99 -11.58 3.24
CA GLU A 167 12.95 -11.57 2.12
C GLU A 167 13.22 -10.13 1.66
N PHE A 168 14.46 -9.88 1.23
CA PHE A 168 14.82 -8.65 0.53
C PHE A 168 14.50 -8.79 -0.96
N ARG A 169 13.76 -7.82 -1.49
CA ARG A 169 13.32 -7.79 -2.89
C ARG A 169 13.74 -6.50 -3.57
N GLN A 170 14.00 -6.59 -4.89
CA GLN A 170 14.45 -5.48 -5.74
C GLN A 170 13.53 -5.29 -6.96
N ASP A 171 12.34 -5.83 -6.90
CA ASP A 171 11.32 -5.83 -7.95
C ASP A 171 10.01 -5.17 -7.49
N GLY A 172 10.12 -4.27 -6.52
CA GLY A 172 8.96 -3.58 -5.95
C GLY A 172 8.30 -2.62 -6.94
N ASP A 173 6.98 -2.61 -6.90
CA ASP A 173 6.12 -1.62 -7.54
C ASP A 173 4.94 -1.25 -6.62
N TRP A 174 4.14 -0.28 -7.06
CA TRP A 174 3.01 0.18 -6.25
C TRP A 174 1.96 -0.90 -6.00
N ALA A 175 1.77 -1.84 -6.93
CA ALA A 175 0.77 -2.90 -6.77
C ALA A 175 1.14 -3.85 -5.64
N VAL A 176 2.40 -4.28 -5.61
CA VAL A 176 2.94 -5.15 -4.54
C VAL A 176 2.92 -4.45 -3.19
N LEU A 177 3.35 -3.17 -3.14
CA LEU A 177 3.39 -2.41 -1.89
C LEU A 177 2.00 -2.17 -1.33
N GLU A 178 1.05 -1.79 -2.18
CA GLU A 178 -0.34 -1.61 -1.78
C GLU A 178 -0.99 -2.91 -1.29
N GLU A 179 -0.71 -4.04 -1.95
CA GLU A 179 -1.20 -5.35 -1.53
C GLU A 179 -0.72 -5.70 -0.11
N LEU A 180 0.55 -5.48 0.19
CA LEU A 180 1.10 -5.75 1.53
C LEU A 180 0.44 -4.85 2.59
N ILE A 181 0.28 -3.56 2.32
CA ILE A 181 -0.40 -2.62 3.22
C ILE A 181 -1.87 -3.00 3.42
N ASP A 182 -2.59 -3.38 2.35
CA ASP A 182 -3.99 -3.85 2.44
C ASP A 182 -4.12 -5.09 3.34
N ARG A 183 -3.09 -5.93 3.39
CA ARG A 183 -3.02 -7.11 4.27
C ARG A 183 -2.57 -6.80 5.70
N GLY A 184 -2.34 -5.52 6.01
CA GLY A 184 -1.90 -5.08 7.34
C GLY A 184 -0.40 -5.31 7.59
N ILE A 185 0.41 -5.42 6.54
CA ILE A 185 1.85 -5.63 6.61
C ILE A 185 2.55 -4.31 6.26
N PRO A 186 3.22 -3.65 7.22
CA PRO A 186 4.05 -2.49 6.92
C PRO A 186 5.27 -2.91 6.08
N VAL A 187 5.76 -2.01 5.23
CA VAL A 187 6.79 -2.35 4.26
C VAL A 187 8.01 -1.44 4.40
N PRO A 188 9.13 -1.94 4.96
CA PRO A 188 10.41 -1.27 4.82
C PRO A 188 10.80 -1.12 3.36
N MET A 189 11.13 0.10 2.93
CA MET A 189 11.50 0.41 1.56
C MET A 189 12.71 1.34 1.48
N GLY A 190 13.61 1.05 0.53
CA GLY A 190 14.84 1.81 0.30
C GLY A 190 14.64 2.89 -0.74
N ILE A 191 14.97 4.15 -0.42
CA ILE A 191 14.78 5.30 -1.30
C ILE A 191 16.08 6.11 -1.47
N LEU A 192 16.17 6.88 -2.56
CA LEU A 192 17.14 7.96 -2.71
C LEU A 192 16.55 9.24 -2.11
N HIS A 193 17.15 9.77 -1.04
CA HIS A 193 16.52 10.82 -0.24
C HIS A 193 17.12 12.23 -0.44
N PHE A 194 18.21 12.37 -1.20
CA PHE A 194 18.80 13.66 -1.53
C PHE A 194 18.52 14.10 -2.96
N GLY A 195 18.73 15.39 -3.21
CA GLY A 195 18.58 15.99 -4.54
C GLY A 195 17.12 16.13 -4.99
N PRO A 196 16.88 16.90 -6.06
CA PRO A 196 15.54 17.11 -6.58
C PRO A 196 14.98 15.85 -7.22
N VAL A 197 13.65 15.76 -7.36
CA VAL A 197 12.93 14.59 -7.86
C VAL A 197 13.35 14.17 -9.28
N GLU A 198 13.80 15.11 -10.10
CA GLU A 198 14.30 14.86 -11.46
C GLU A 198 15.67 14.14 -11.48
N ASN A 199 16.43 14.28 -10.39
CA ASN A 199 17.75 13.66 -10.24
C ASN A 199 18.00 13.30 -8.76
N PRO A 200 17.26 12.32 -8.22
CA PRO A 200 17.43 11.88 -6.86
C PRO A 200 18.78 11.18 -6.68
N GLY A 201 19.37 11.31 -5.50
CA GLY A 201 20.69 10.78 -5.18
C GLY A 201 20.84 10.46 -3.69
N GLY A 202 22.09 10.20 -3.30
CA GLY A 202 22.48 9.84 -1.94
C GLY A 202 22.87 8.39 -1.81
N SER A 203 23.32 8.01 -0.60
CA SER A 203 23.77 6.64 -0.27
C SER A 203 22.62 5.65 -0.03
N GLY A 204 21.38 6.07 -0.26
CA GLY A 204 20.18 5.33 0.12
C GLY A 204 19.70 5.65 1.55
N HIS A 205 18.40 5.48 1.75
CA HIS A 205 17.74 5.65 3.03
C HIS A 205 16.55 4.70 3.13
N TRP A 206 16.26 4.20 4.32
CA TRP A 206 15.15 3.28 4.56
C TRP A 206 14.04 3.95 5.36
N ILE A 207 12.84 3.85 4.82
CA ILE A 207 11.58 4.30 5.44
C ILE A 207 10.64 3.11 5.55
N THR A 208 9.56 3.25 6.32
CA THR A 208 8.53 2.21 6.42
C THR A 208 7.21 2.72 5.89
N ALA A 209 6.68 2.10 4.85
CA ALA A 209 5.32 2.33 4.39
C ALA A 209 4.33 1.73 5.40
N VAL A 210 3.46 2.55 5.96
CA VAL A 210 2.53 2.17 7.03
C VAL A 210 1.06 2.48 6.68
N GLY A 211 0.81 2.93 5.47
CA GLY A 211 -0.57 3.20 5.05
C GLY A 211 -0.69 3.90 3.70
N LEU A 212 -1.92 4.19 3.34
CA LEU A 212 -2.31 4.82 2.08
C LEU A 212 -3.42 5.83 2.32
N THR A 213 -3.36 6.97 1.67
CA THR A 213 -4.48 7.92 1.66
C THR A 213 -5.68 7.33 0.90
N LYS A 214 -6.88 7.86 1.18
CA LYS A 214 -8.13 7.37 0.59
C LYS A 214 -8.10 7.32 -0.95
N ASP A 215 -7.48 8.31 -1.58
CA ASP A 215 -7.29 8.39 -3.04
C ASP A 215 -6.14 7.53 -3.56
N ARG A 216 -5.35 6.93 -2.66
CA ARG A 216 -4.12 6.18 -2.96
C ARG A 216 -3.03 6.97 -3.69
N GLU A 217 -3.14 8.29 -3.73
CA GLU A 217 -2.13 9.16 -4.34
C GLU A 217 -0.92 9.39 -3.44
N ASN A 218 -1.10 9.23 -2.11
CA ASN A 218 -0.02 9.38 -1.15
C ASN A 218 0.18 8.10 -0.35
N LEU A 219 1.46 7.76 -0.16
CA LEU A 219 1.90 6.78 0.82
C LEU A 219 1.97 7.44 2.20
N ILE A 220 1.50 6.75 3.23
CA ILE A 220 1.74 7.14 4.62
C ILE A 220 2.95 6.37 5.09
N VAL A 221 3.95 7.09 5.59
CA VAL A 221 5.23 6.50 5.97
C VAL A 221 5.66 6.88 7.39
N HIS A 222 6.50 6.05 7.96
CA HIS A 222 7.40 6.39 9.03
C HIS A 222 8.80 6.58 8.43
N ASP A 223 9.35 7.77 8.56
CA ASP A 223 10.71 8.08 8.12
C ASP A 223 11.59 8.30 9.37
N PRO A 224 12.56 7.42 9.64
CA PRO A 224 13.42 7.53 10.82
C PRO A 224 14.22 8.81 10.92
N PHE A 225 14.46 9.48 9.80
CA PHE A 225 15.23 10.74 9.74
C PHE A 225 14.37 11.98 9.97
N GLY A 226 13.10 11.97 9.58
CA GLY A 226 12.22 13.13 9.70
C GLY A 226 11.20 13.24 8.58
N ASP A 227 10.74 14.45 8.29
CA ASP A 227 9.79 14.76 7.22
C ASP A 227 10.54 15.21 5.96
N LEU A 228 10.66 14.34 4.98
CA LEU A 228 11.32 14.63 3.72
C LEU A 228 10.34 15.32 2.76
N ASP A 229 10.71 16.50 2.26
CA ASP A 229 10.09 16.99 1.05
C ASP A 229 10.61 16.15 -0.14
N VAL A 230 9.80 15.19 -0.56
CA VAL A 230 10.17 14.25 -1.64
C VAL A 230 10.29 14.90 -3.02
N TYR A 231 9.89 16.16 -3.18
CA TYR A 231 10.13 16.92 -4.40
C TYR A 231 11.56 17.52 -4.43
N SER A 232 11.95 18.20 -3.36
CA SER A 232 13.27 18.86 -3.30
C SER A 232 14.40 17.96 -2.77
N GLY A 233 14.08 16.90 -2.01
CA GLY A 233 15.07 16.07 -1.32
C GLY A 233 15.65 16.74 -0.06
N VAL A 234 14.89 17.62 0.58
CA VAL A 234 15.29 18.34 1.80
C VAL A 234 14.39 17.91 2.96
N TYR A 235 14.98 17.62 4.11
CA TYR A 235 14.22 17.38 5.34
C TYR A 235 13.72 18.69 5.92
N ILE A 236 12.38 18.81 6.08
CA ILE A 236 11.71 20.02 6.54
C ILE A 236 11.39 20.00 8.03
N SER A 237 11.41 18.83 8.66
CA SER A 237 11.30 18.68 10.12
C SER A 237 11.89 17.36 10.58
N GLU A 238 12.13 17.24 11.88
CA GLU A 238 12.60 15.99 12.51
C GLU A 238 11.45 15.01 12.84
N CYS A 239 10.19 15.39 12.59
CA CYS A 239 9.04 14.55 12.88
C CYS A 239 8.72 13.66 11.69
N GLY A 240 9.18 12.40 11.71
CA GLY A 240 9.02 11.46 10.61
C GLY A 240 7.83 10.49 10.76
N SER A 241 7.05 10.59 11.84
CA SER A 241 5.90 9.72 12.07
C SER A 241 4.70 10.09 11.20
N PHE A 242 4.11 9.12 10.52
CA PHE A 242 2.91 9.25 9.68
C PHE A 242 2.98 10.39 8.65
N ARG A 243 4.13 10.53 7.97
CA ARG A 243 4.28 11.51 6.88
C ARG A 243 3.55 11.03 5.63
N LYS A 244 3.07 11.99 4.82
CA LYS A 244 2.39 11.71 3.56
C LYS A 244 3.30 12.06 2.40
N TYR A 245 3.80 11.06 1.71
CA TYR A 245 4.68 11.22 0.56
C TYR A 245 3.90 10.94 -0.74
N PRO A 246 3.77 11.95 -1.64
CA PRO A 246 3.12 11.77 -2.93
C PRO A 246 3.81 10.69 -3.77
N LYS A 247 3.08 9.65 -4.16
CA LYS A 247 3.61 8.52 -4.95
C LYS A 247 4.26 8.98 -6.25
N LYS A 248 3.69 10.01 -6.90
CA LYS A 248 4.24 10.60 -8.14
C LYS A 248 5.69 11.09 -8.01
N HIS A 249 6.10 11.58 -6.83
CA HIS A 249 7.46 12.05 -6.56
C HIS A 249 8.31 10.96 -5.90
N LEU A 250 7.69 10.11 -5.09
CA LEU A 250 8.37 8.99 -4.46
C LEU A 250 8.76 7.91 -5.46
N SER A 251 8.05 7.77 -6.58
CA SER A 251 8.35 6.80 -7.64
C SER A 251 9.78 6.91 -8.17
N ASP A 252 10.24 8.13 -8.47
CA ASP A 252 11.58 8.36 -9.02
C ASP A 252 12.68 8.13 -7.96
N ARG A 253 12.33 8.17 -6.67
CA ARG A 253 13.24 7.91 -5.56
C ARG A 253 13.31 6.46 -5.15
N TRP A 254 12.27 5.68 -5.42
CA TRP A 254 12.14 4.27 -5.03
C TRP A 254 12.39 3.32 -6.20
N MET A 255 11.73 3.54 -7.34
CA MET A 255 11.88 2.74 -8.56
C MET A 255 12.86 3.43 -9.52
N VAL A 256 14.14 3.36 -9.16
CA VAL A 256 15.20 4.14 -9.83
C VAL A 256 15.47 3.71 -11.27
N GLU A 257 15.14 2.47 -11.63
CA GLU A 257 15.18 1.99 -13.01
C GLU A 257 13.88 2.33 -13.70
N LYS A 258 13.82 3.52 -14.31
CA LYS A 258 12.61 4.07 -14.94
C LYS A 258 11.97 3.09 -15.93
N GLY A 259 10.67 2.84 -15.70
CA GLY A 259 9.86 1.95 -16.55
C GLY A 259 9.86 0.48 -16.16
N TYR A 260 10.51 0.12 -15.06
CA TYR A 260 10.56 -1.24 -14.50
C TYR A 260 10.18 -1.24 -13.03
N SER A 261 9.62 -2.35 -12.55
CA SER A 261 9.48 -2.63 -11.12
C SER A 261 10.87 -2.86 -10.56
N SER A 262 11.42 -1.87 -9.84
CA SER A 262 12.81 -1.89 -9.36
C SER A 262 12.97 -1.39 -7.92
N GLY A 263 11.84 -1.21 -7.22
CA GLY A 263 11.85 -0.76 -5.84
C GLY A 263 12.48 -1.78 -4.89
N TRP A 264 13.35 -1.32 -4.01
CA TRP A 264 13.91 -2.14 -2.93
C TRP A 264 12.96 -2.16 -1.75
N TYR A 265 12.67 -3.35 -1.23
CA TYR A 265 11.79 -3.50 -0.07
C TYR A 265 12.03 -4.81 0.67
N ILE A 266 11.55 -4.86 1.91
CA ILE A 266 11.47 -6.09 2.70
C ILE A 266 10.04 -6.60 2.65
N LYS A 267 9.88 -7.84 2.17
CA LYS A 267 8.62 -8.55 2.13
C LYS A 267 8.55 -9.54 3.29
N ALA A 268 7.63 -9.31 4.21
CA ALA A 268 7.35 -10.28 5.26
C ALA A 268 6.23 -11.23 4.84
N HIS A 269 6.34 -12.46 5.32
CA HIS A 269 5.35 -13.51 5.14
C HIS A 269 4.59 -13.69 6.46
N LYS A 270 3.26 -13.57 6.40
CA LYS A 270 2.37 -13.70 7.56
C LYS A 270 1.66 -15.05 7.54
#